data_6560b65af75d09be3d55dcb0e62c0b6c
#
_entry.id   6560b65af75d09be3d55dcb0e62c0b6c
#
_cell.length_a   1.000
_cell.length_b   1.000
_cell.length_c   1.000
_cell.angle_alpha   90.00
_cell.angle_beta   90.00
_cell.angle_gamma   90.00
#
_symmetry.space_group_name_H-M   'P 1'
#
loop_
_entity.id
_entity.type
_entity.pdbx_description
1 polymer ?
#
loop_
_entity_poly.entity_id
_entity_poly.type
_entity_poly.pdbx_seq_one_letter_code
_entity_poly.pdbx_strand_id
1 'polypeptide(L)'
;MKNLIALGLSVLLLLAACSRSSVLKIVEQVSFAVGGTVLTDSLGRTYHGDHAYVFYQKPVDAQKYPLVFAHGVGQFSKTWETTPDGREGFQNIFLRRGFSTYLVDQPRRGNAGRGTETVTLSPVFDEEIWFNRFRLGIWPDFFDGVQFSRDKDALDQYFRQMTPTVGSVDFEVYSDAYAALFDKIGPAVFVTHSQGGPVGWRTLLKTKNIKGIVSYEPGGGVPFPEGQVPEEGKILTLSRKTEGVEVPMSDFMEYTKIPIVVYYGDNLPETDEQPELYEWTRRLYLMRKWAQMLNELGGNVTVVHLPEAGLHGNTHFPFSDLNNIEVADLLSAWLHEKDLD
;
A
#
# COMPACT_ATOMS: atom_id res chain seq x y z
N MET A 1 39.50 -48.99 3.38
CA MET A 1 39.19 -47.96 4.38
C MET A 1 39.69 -46.57 4.02
N LYS A 2 39.93 -46.22 2.73
CA LYS A 2 40.37 -44.87 2.29
C LYS A 2 39.30 -44.09 1.52
N ASN A 3 38.14 -44.66 1.20
CA ASN A 3 37.10 -44.03 0.38
C ASN A 3 35.88 -43.53 1.16
N LEU A 4 35.85 -43.67 2.48
CA LEU A 4 34.74 -43.18 3.30
C LEU A 4 34.97 -41.78 3.95
N ILE A 5 36.21 -41.29 3.90
CA ILE A 5 36.56 -39.98 4.50
C ILE A 5 36.34 -38.82 3.51
N ALA A 6 36.34 -39.07 2.22
CA ALA A 6 36.15 -38.04 1.21
C ALA A 6 34.67 -37.57 1.03
N LEU A 7 33.69 -38.41 1.41
CA LEU A 7 32.24 -38.08 1.28
C LEU A 7 31.74 -37.23 2.46
N GLY A 8 32.39 -37.29 3.61
CA GLY A 8 32.01 -36.51 4.79
C GLY A 8 32.38 -35.03 4.75
N LEU A 9 33.41 -34.66 3.98
CA LEU A 9 33.84 -33.26 3.90
C LEU A 9 33.05 -32.43 2.86
N SER A 10 32.47 -33.08 1.85
CA SER A 10 31.70 -32.39 0.84
C SER A 10 30.27 -32.01 1.30
N VAL A 11 29.72 -32.68 2.31
CA VAL A 11 28.39 -32.36 2.87
C VAL A 11 28.46 -31.23 3.89
N LEU A 12 29.61 -31.02 4.56
CA LEU A 12 29.75 -29.90 5.53
C LEU A 12 29.97 -28.54 4.88
N LEU A 13 30.35 -28.47 3.61
CA LEU A 13 30.54 -27.21 2.89
C LEU A 13 29.24 -26.61 2.28
N LEU A 14 28.16 -27.40 2.23
CA LEU A 14 26.85 -26.97 1.70
C LEU A 14 25.92 -26.34 2.77
N LEU A 15 26.26 -26.43 4.06
CA LEU A 15 25.46 -25.87 5.14
C LEU A 15 25.96 -24.51 5.66
N ALA A 16 27.00 -23.94 5.10
CA ALA A 16 27.54 -22.63 5.49
C ALA A 16 27.11 -21.48 4.56
N ALA A 17 26.15 -21.68 3.68
CA ALA A 17 25.42 -20.59 3.03
C ALA A 17 24.34 -20.04 3.99
N CYS A 18 24.71 -19.75 5.23
CA CYS A 18 23.95 -18.85 6.08
C CYS A 18 23.99 -17.49 5.37
N SER A 19 22.88 -17.08 4.76
CA SER A 19 22.75 -15.81 4.05
C SER A 19 23.17 -14.68 5.01
N ARG A 20 24.42 -14.21 4.91
CA ARG A 20 24.74 -12.88 5.39
C ARG A 20 23.84 -11.97 4.56
N SER A 21 22.83 -11.35 5.16
CA SER A 21 22.09 -10.29 4.49
C SER A 21 23.13 -9.33 3.91
N SER A 22 23.14 -9.15 2.60
CA SER A 22 24.09 -8.24 1.96
C SER A 22 23.94 -6.86 2.60
N VAL A 23 25.06 -6.17 2.85
CA VAL A 23 25.02 -4.81 3.41
C VAL A 23 24.19 -3.94 2.49
N LEU A 24 23.15 -3.31 3.03
CA LEU A 24 22.36 -2.31 2.30
C LEU A 24 23.20 -1.03 2.20
N LYS A 25 23.51 -0.59 0.99
CA LYS A 25 24.32 0.61 0.73
C LYS A 25 23.40 1.72 0.22
N ILE A 26 23.27 2.78 1.00
CA ILE A 26 22.48 3.97 0.68
C ILE A 26 23.42 5.11 0.34
N VAL A 27 23.28 5.74 -0.83
CA VAL A 27 24.07 6.89 -1.27
C VAL A 27 23.44 8.21 -0.92
N GLU A 28 22.12 8.23 -0.70
CA GLU A 28 21.38 9.45 -0.33
C GLU A 28 20.23 9.08 0.60
N GLN A 29 20.07 9.86 1.67
CA GLN A 29 18.95 9.76 2.60
C GLN A 29 18.57 11.15 3.06
N VAL A 30 17.31 11.54 2.80
CA VAL A 30 16.79 12.86 3.16
C VAL A 30 15.33 12.79 3.59
N SER A 31 14.85 13.82 4.26
CA SER A 31 13.43 14.01 4.53
C SER A 31 13.02 15.44 4.27
N PHE A 32 11.76 15.63 3.86
CA PHE A 32 11.20 16.95 3.56
C PHE A 32 9.67 16.91 3.67
N ALA A 33 9.06 18.09 3.73
CA ALA A 33 7.62 18.26 3.61
C ALA A 33 7.25 18.72 2.19
N VAL A 34 6.05 18.37 1.72
CA VAL A 34 5.55 18.72 0.40
C VAL A 34 4.04 18.96 0.40
N GLY A 35 3.58 19.87 -0.48
CA GLY A 35 2.18 20.27 -0.53
C GLY A 35 1.76 21.06 0.70
N GLY A 36 0.47 20.99 1.01
CA GLY A 36 -0.10 21.63 2.19
C GLY A 36 -0.61 23.05 1.95
N THR A 37 -1.11 23.65 3.03
CA THR A 37 -1.76 24.95 3.06
C THR A 37 -1.06 25.88 4.04
N VAL A 38 -0.91 27.14 3.68
CA VAL A 38 -0.45 28.21 4.57
C VAL A 38 -1.63 29.12 4.91
N LEU A 39 -2.05 29.08 6.17
CA LEU A 39 -3.05 30.00 6.68
C LEU A 39 -2.36 31.27 7.20
N THR A 40 -2.98 32.42 7.01
CA THR A 40 -2.50 33.71 7.53
C THR A 40 -3.65 34.39 8.28
N ASP A 41 -3.38 34.82 9.51
CA ASP A 41 -4.36 35.57 10.31
C ASP A 41 -4.34 37.10 10.01
N SER A 42 -5.25 37.81 10.67
CA SER A 42 -5.38 39.26 10.51
C SER A 42 -4.14 40.08 10.98
N LEU A 43 -3.23 39.47 11.70
CA LEU A 43 -1.96 40.07 12.16
C LEU A 43 -0.78 39.65 11.29
N GLY A 44 -1.01 38.91 10.19
CA GLY A 44 0.04 38.44 9.29
C GLY A 44 0.82 37.23 9.82
N ARG A 45 0.37 36.57 10.92
CA ARG A 45 1.00 35.37 11.45
C ARG A 45 0.60 34.17 10.59
N THR A 46 1.55 33.28 10.32
CA THR A 46 1.35 32.14 9.43
C THR A 46 1.26 30.82 10.17
N TYR A 47 0.50 29.89 9.60
CA TYR A 47 0.36 28.50 10.05
C TYR A 47 0.45 27.57 8.84
N HIS A 48 1.43 26.66 8.83
CA HIS A 48 1.63 25.67 7.79
C HIS A 48 1.01 24.34 8.22
N GLY A 49 0.05 23.83 7.48
CA GLY A 49 -0.62 22.56 7.76
C GLY A 49 -0.97 21.78 6.50
N ASP A 50 -1.56 20.59 6.65
CA ASP A 50 -2.02 19.72 5.58
C ASP A 50 -0.95 19.32 4.56
N HIS A 51 0.35 19.43 4.91
CA HIS A 51 1.47 18.92 4.10
C HIS A 51 1.65 17.43 4.33
N ALA A 52 2.28 16.73 3.37
CA ALA A 52 2.82 15.40 3.57
C ALA A 52 4.26 15.46 4.10
N TYR A 53 4.65 14.48 4.90
CA TYR A 53 6.06 14.23 5.25
C TYR A 53 6.59 13.12 4.35
N VAL A 54 7.81 13.26 3.87
CA VAL A 54 8.46 12.34 2.95
C VAL A 54 9.82 11.95 3.49
N PHE A 55 10.08 10.64 3.60
CA PHE A 55 11.39 10.08 3.86
C PHE A 55 11.88 9.33 2.62
N TYR A 56 13.03 9.74 2.12
CA TYR A 56 13.62 9.24 0.87
C TYR A 56 14.96 8.55 1.12
N GLN A 57 15.14 7.39 0.48
CA GLN A 57 16.42 6.68 0.43
C GLN A 57 16.72 6.24 -1.01
N LYS A 58 17.99 6.38 -1.40
CA LYS A 58 18.51 5.95 -2.69
C LYS A 58 19.63 4.95 -2.51
N PRO A 59 19.50 3.72 -3.05
CA PRO A 59 20.57 2.74 -3.02
C PRO A 59 21.65 3.06 -4.07
N VAL A 60 22.80 2.39 -3.96
CA VAL A 60 23.81 2.37 -5.03
C VAL A 60 23.21 1.69 -6.26
N ASP A 61 23.54 2.19 -7.45
CA ASP A 61 23.06 1.66 -8.75
C ASP A 61 21.51 1.60 -8.82
N ALA A 62 20.88 2.73 -8.46
CA ALA A 62 19.43 2.81 -8.38
C ALA A 62 18.75 2.56 -9.72
N GLN A 63 17.65 1.81 -9.69
CA GLN A 63 16.72 1.59 -10.81
C GLN A 63 16.16 2.93 -11.32
N LYS A 64 15.64 2.90 -12.56
CA LYS A 64 15.19 4.09 -13.28
C LYS A 64 14.05 4.83 -12.56
N TYR A 65 13.05 4.11 -12.09
CA TYR A 65 11.90 4.70 -11.44
C TYR A 65 11.89 4.38 -9.94
N PRO A 66 11.84 5.38 -9.06
CA PRO A 66 11.65 5.15 -7.64
C PRO A 66 10.22 4.66 -7.33
N LEU A 67 10.06 4.04 -6.16
CA LEU A 67 8.77 3.65 -5.60
C LEU A 67 8.31 4.68 -4.56
N VAL A 68 7.11 5.23 -4.74
CA VAL A 68 6.45 6.11 -3.78
C VAL A 68 5.37 5.33 -3.06
N PHE A 69 5.43 5.26 -1.73
CA PHE A 69 4.55 4.42 -0.91
C PHE A 69 3.49 5.25 -0.18
N ALA A 70 2.21 4.89 -0.38
CA ALA A 70 1.06 5.47 0.29
C ALA A 70 0.37 4.44 1.19
N HIS A 71 0.26 4.74 2.47
CA HIS A 71 -0.35 3.88 3.47
C HIS A 71 -1.89 3.95 3.49
N GLY A 72 -2.53 3.03 4.23
CA GLY A 72 -3.97 2.96 4.45
C GLY A 72 -4.49 3.77 5.64
N VAL A 73 -5.77 3.55 5.98
CA VAL A 73 -6.41 4.14 7.16
C VAL A 73 -5.75 3.62 8.45
N GLY A 74 -5.63 4.47 9.45
CA GLY A 74 -5.02 4.10 10.73
C GLY A 74 -3.53 3.76 10.62
N GLN A 75 -2.87 4.01 9.49
CA GLN A 75 -1.48 3.69 9.23
C GLN A 75 -0.66 4.97 8.95
N PHE A 76 0.66 4.82 8.95
CA PHE A 76 1.64 5.80 8.50
C PHE A 76 2.82 5.05 7.85
N SER A 77 3.87 5.74 7.45
CA SER A 77 5.01 5.15 6.71
C SER A 77 5.61 3.89 7.36
N LYS A 78 5.51 3.75 8.68
CA LYS A 78 5.96 2.57 9.45
C LYS A 78 5.47 1.23 8.87
N THR A 79 4.28 1.20 8.26
CA THR A 79 3.69 -0.02 7.69
C THR A 79 4.55 -0.64 6.57
N TRP A 80 5.41 0.17 5.93
CA TRP A 80 6.32 -0.24 4.85
C TRP A 80 7.74 -0.56 5.33
N GLU A 81 8.10 -0.18 6.56
CA GLU A 81 9.43 -0.34 7.14
C GLU A 81 9.65 -1.77 7.64
N THR A 82 9.62 -1.97 8.95
CA THR A 82 9.77 -3.28 9.59
C THR A 82 8.40 -3.89 9.84
N THR A 83 8.22 -5.16 9.50
CA THR A 83 6.99 -5.90 9.80
C THR A 83 6.74 -5.99 11.31
N PRO A 84 5.51 -6.26 11.78
CA PRO A 84 5.20 -6.38 13.21
C PRO A 84 6.03 -7.44 13.95
N ASP A 85 6.44 -8.49 13.27
CA ASP A 85 7.30 -9.57 13.79
C ASP A 85 8.81 -9.31 13.61
N GLY A 86 9.20 -8.10 13.19
CA GLY A 86 10.59 -7.63 13.17
C GLY A 86 11.39 -7.94 11.91
N ARG A 87 10.78 -8.52 10.86
CA ARG A 87 11.43 -8.76 9.56
C ARG A 87 11.53 -7.47 8.74
N GLU A 88 12.31 -7.52 7.66
CA GLU A 88 12.35 -6.43 6.67
C GLU A 88 11.00 -6.27 5.98
N GLY A 89 10.47 -5.04 5.94
CA GLY A 89 9.33 -4.67 5.13
C GLY A 89 9.74 -4.23 3.72
N PHE A 90 8.76 -3.80 2.95
CA PHE A 90 8.95 -3.47 1.53
C PHE A 90 9.99 -2.38 1.29
N GLN A 91 10.15 -1.41 2.18
CA GLN A 91 11.21 -0.42 2.06
C GLN A 91 12.58 -1.07 1.87
N ASN A 92 13.01 -1.91 2.82
CA ASN A 92 14.32 -2.55 2.77
C ASN A 92 14.43 -3.58 1.65
N ILE A 93 13.36 -4.35 1.40
CA ILE A 93 13.31 -5.33 0.31
C ILE A 93 13.56 -4.64 -1.04
N PHE A 94 12.87 -3.54 -1.33
CA PHE A 94 13.02 -2.85 -2.61
C PHE A 94 14.29 -2.02 -2.71
N LEU A 95 14.80 -1.46 -1.61
CA LEU A 95 16.14 -0.88 -1.58
C LEU A 95 17.23 -1.91 -1.95
N ARG A 96 17.11 -3.17 -1.47
CA ARG A 96 18.03 -4.26 -1.85
C ARG A 96 17.90 -4.67 -3.31
N ARG A 97 16.70 -4.47 -3.91
CA ARG A 97 16.43 -4.71 -5.34
C ARG A 97 16.80 -3.52 -6.22
N GLY A 98 17.44 -2.49 -5.64
CA GLY A 98 17.91 -1.32 -6.37
C GLY A 98 16.89 -0.19 -6.53
N PHE A 99 15.69 -0.29 -5.97
CA PHE A 99 14.72 0.79 -6.08
C PHE A 99 14.96 1.88 -5.03
N SER A 100 15.00 3.13 -5.46
CA SER A 100 14.85 4.25 -4.53
C SER A 100 13.45 4.25 -3.93
N THR A 101 13.32 4.57 -2.64
CA THR A 101 12.03 4.54 -1.93
C THR A 101 11.69 5.89 -1.35
N TYR A 102 10.44 6.31 -1.56
CA TYR A 102 9.83 7.45 -0.90
C TYR A 102 8.73 6.95 0.02
N LEU A 103 8.95 6.96 1.33
CA LEU A 103 7.93 6.67 2.33
C LEU A 103 7.21 7.97 2.68
N VAL A 104 5.88 7.96 2.58
CA VAL A 104 5.08 9.17 2.74
C VAL A 104 4.10 9.02 3.88
N ASP A 105 4.17 9.92 4.86
CA ASP A 105 3.05 10.14 5.77
C ASP A 105 2.09 11.12 5.12
N GLN A 106 0.86 10.66 4.89
CA GLN A 106 -0.20 11.50 4.31
C GLN A 106 -0.51 12.68 5.21
N PRO A 107 -0.99 13.82 4.67
CA PRO A 107 -1.45 14.92 5.50
C PRO A 107 -2.31 14.46 6.67
N ARG A 108 -2.13 15.06 7.83
CA ARG A 108 -2.88 14.76 9.06
C ARG A 108 -2.56 13.41 9.70
N ARG A 109 -1.42 12.77 9.35
CA ARG A 109 -0.99 11.49 9.92
C ARG A 109 0.50 11.43 10.21
N GLY A 110 0.88 10.57 11.16
CA GLY A 110 2.28 10.31 11.48
C GLY A 110 3.09 11.59 11.69
N ASN A 111 4.21 11.73 10.98
CA ASN A 111 5.05 12.92 11.01
C ASN A 111 4.41 14.14 10.31
N ALA A 112 3.32 13.95 9.57
CA ALA A 112 2.54 15.00 8.91
C ALA A 112 1.27 15.38 9.71
N GLY A 113 1.27 15.20 11.02
CA GLY A 113 0.11 15.39 11.90
C GLY A 113 -0.35 16.84 12.11
N ARG A 114 0.22 17.84 11.42
CA ARG A 114 -0.19 19.23 11.53
C ARG A 114 -1.27 19.57 10.50
N GLY A 115 -2.54 19.43 10.91
CA GLY A 115 -3.71 19.75 10.09
C GLY A 115 -4.13 21.23 10.20
N THR A 116 -4.98 21.68 9.26
CA THR A 116 -5.59 23.03 9.29
C THR A 116 -6.97 23.05 9.96
N GLU A 117 -7.44 21.90 10.44
CA GLU A 117 -8.72 21.73 11.11
C GLU A 117 -8.54 21.58 12.62
N THR A 118 -9.54 22.02 13.38
CA THR A 118 -9.63 21.72 14.80
C THR A 118 -10.16 20.30 14.99
N VAL A 119 -9.46 19.48 15.78
CA VAL A 119 -9.87 18.11 16.09
C VAL A 119 -9.66 17.81 17.55
N THR A 120 -10.54 17.00 18.13
CA THR A 120 -10.35 16.37 19.44
C THR A 120 -10.10 14.89 19.23
N LEU A 121 -8.96 14.39 19.69
CA LEU A 121 -8.64 12.98 19.67
C LEU A 121 -9.10 12.32 20.97
N SER A 122 -9.74 11.17 20.82
CA SER A 122 -10.14 10.32 21.96
C SER A 122 -9.67 8.89 21.70
N PRO A 123 -9.33 8.11 22.73
CA PRO A 123 -9.08 6.69 22.58
C PRO A 123 -10.34 5.99 22.00
N VAL A 124 -10.15 5.14 21.00
CA VAL A 124 -11.21 4.30 20.42
C VAL A 124 -10.81 2.85 20.63
N PHE A 125 -11.72 2.06 21.22
CA PHE A 125 -11.49 0.63 21.46
C PHE A 125 -12.02 -0.15 20.26
N ASP A 126 -11.20 -0.30 19.23
CA ASP A 126 -11.57 -0.87 17.93
C ASP A 126 -10.55 -1.89 17.37
N GLU A 127 -9.57 -2.31 18.19
CA GLU A 127 -8.52 -3.24 17.76
C GLU A 127 -9.08 -4.59 17.30
N GLU A 128 -10.11 -5.13 17.99
CA GLU A 128 -10.78 -6.37 17.63
C GLU A 128 -11.53 -6.24 16.29
N ILE A 129 -12.11 -5.07 16.02
CA ILE A 129 -12.78 -4.78 14.75
C ILE A 129 -11.75 -4.79 13.62
N TRP A 130 -10.59 -4.16 13.82
CA TRP A 130 -9.53 -4.13 12.83
C TRP A 130 -8.87 -5.50 12.64
N PHE A 131 -8.73 -6.32 13.72
CA PHE A 131 -8.25 -7.69 13.63
C PHE A 131 -9.12 -8.51 12.64
N ASN A 132 -10.44 -8.45 12.81
CA ASN A 132 -11.38 -9.16 11.93
C ASN A 132 -11.34 -8.56 10.51
N ARG A 133 -11.53 -7.25 10.39
CA ARG A 133 -11.65 -6.56 9.12
C ARG A 133 -10.40 -6.70 8.25
N PHE A 134 -9.23 -6.78 8.86
CA PHE A 134 -7.96 -6.98 8.17
C PHE A 134 -7.61 -8.45 7.96
N ARG A 135 -8.53 -9.34 8.29
CA ARG A 135 -8.48 -10.77 8.01
C ARG A 135 -7.31 -11.51 8.67
N LEU A 136 -6.94 -11.09 9.89
CA LEU A 136 -6.07 -11.91 10.72
C LEU A 136 -6.83 -13.15 11.24
N GLY A 137 -8.13 -13.00 11.50
CA GLY A 137 -9.01 -14.03 12.03
C GLY A 137 -10.36 -13.47 12.42
N ILE A 138 -11.05 -14.17 13.31
CA ILE A 138 -12.21 -13.67 14.07
C ILE A 138 -11.78 -13.62 15.53
N TRP A 139 -11.68 -12.41 16.06
CA TRP A 139 -11.13 -12.20 17.41
C TRP A 139 -11.74 -13.13 18.47
N PRO A 140 -10.92 -13.80 19.32
CA PRO A 140 -9.45 -13.71 19.40
C PRO A 140 -8.69 -14.74 18.53
N ASP A 141 -9.39 -15.50 17.69
CA ASP A 141 -8.84 -16.65 16.98
C ASP A 141 -8.34 -16.26 15.58
N PHE A 142 -7.11 -16.61 15.27
CA PHE A 142 -6.52 -16.42 13.94
C PHE A 142 -7.09 -17.43 12.95
N PHE A 143 -7.21 -17.02 11.68
CA PHE A 143 -7.52 -17.97 10.61
C PHE A 143 -6.43 -19.03 10.45
N ASP A 144 -6.84 -20.24 10.07
CA ASP A 144 -5.89 -21.29 9.75
C ASP A 144 -5.05 -20.93 8.54
N GLY A 145 -3.72 -21.09 8.65
CA GLY A 145 -2.79 -20.75 7.57
C GLY A 145 -2.58 -19.27 7.32
N VAL A 146 -3.14 -18.38 8.18
CA VAL A 146 -2.91 -16.93 8.03
C VAL A 146 -1.41 -16.61 8.04
N GLN A 147 -1.00 -15.73 7.15
CA GLN A 147 0.39 -15.29 7.00
C GLN A 147 0.76 -14.14 7.97
N PHE A 148 0.25 -14.19 9.16
CA PHE A 148 0.57 -13.27 10.26
C PHE A 148 1.19 -14.05 11.42
N SER A 149 2.19 -13.46 12.10
CA SER A 149 2.78 -14.08 13.30
C SER A 149 1.75 -14.14 14.43
N ARG A 150 1.58 -15.32 15.01
CA ARG A 150 0.68 -15.53 16.16
C ARG A 150 1.34 -15.16 17.50
N ASP A 151 2.57 -14.64 17.46
CA ASP A 151 3.26 -14.17 18.65
C ASP A 151 2.57 -12.92 19.21
N LYS A 152 2.41 -12.89 20.54
CA LYS A 152 1.79 -11.76 21.22
C LYS A 152 2.51 -10.45 20.93
N ASP A 153 3.85 -10.48 20.89
CA ASP A 153 4.66 -9.28 20.64
C ASP A 153 4.44 -8.74 19.21
N ALA A 154 4.25 -9.61 18.21
CA ALA A 154 3.91 -9.20 16.86
C ALA A 154 2.52 -8.55 16.80
N LEU A 155 1.54 -9.10 17.49
CA LEU A 155 0.19 -8.52 17.56
C LEU A 155 0.22 -7.16 18.30
N ASP A 156 0.95 -7.06 19.40
CA ASP A 156 1.14 -5.80 20.13
C ASP A 156 1.82 -4.73 19.23
N GLN A 157 2.82 -5.09 18.44
CA GLN A 157 3.46 -4.18 17.49
C GLN A 157 2.50 -3.78 16.36
N TYR A 158 1.69 -4.70 15.88
CA TYR A 158 0.69 -4.42 14.86
C TYR A 158 -0.33 -3.36 15.32
N PHE A 159 -0.86 -3.46 16.54
CA PHE A 159 -1.77 -2.47 17.07
C PHE A 159 -1.08 -1.13 17.41
N ARG A 160 0.17 -1.17 17.88
CA ARG A 160 0.95 0.05 18.19
C ARG A 160 1.38 0.86 16.98
N GLN A 161 1.42 0.28 15.78
CA GLN A 161 1.68 1.05 14.57
C GLN A 161 0.45 1.82 14.07
N MET A 162 -0.73 1.62 14.67
CA MET A 162 -1.90 2.40 14.32
C MET A 162 -1.77 3.84 14.81
N THR A 163 -2.19 4.79 13.95
CA THR A 163 -2.12 6.23 14.23
C THR A 163 -3.44 6.92 13.89
N PRO A 164 -3.89 7.89 14.71
CA PRO A 164 -5.09 8.64 14.41
C PRO A 164 -4.91 9.58 13.21
N THR A 165 -6.01 9.99 12.60
CA THR A 165 -6.05 11.12 11.67
C THR A 165 -6.32 12.40 12.46
N VAL A 166 -5.45 13.41 12.33
CA VAL A 166 -5.60 14.73 12.98
C VAL A 166 -6.38 15.66 12.04
N GLY A 167 -7.69 15.48 11.98
CA GLY A 167 -8.61 16.18 11.09
C GLY A 167 -9.53 15.24 10.33
N SER A 168 -10.30 15.76 9.40
CA SER A 168 -11.14 14.96 8.51
C SER A 168 -10.30 14.20 7.48
N VAL A 169 -10.85 13.08 6.98
CA VAL A 169 -10.30 12.37 5.83
C VAL A 169 -10.70 13.12 4.56
N ASP A 170 -9.74 13.80 3.95
CA ASP A 170 -9.93 14.58 2.74
C ASP A 170 -9.03 14.06 1.62
N PHE A 171 -9.63 13.35 0.67
CA PHE A 171 -8.89 12.75 -0.45
C PHE A 171 -8.32 13.79 -1.42
N GLU A 172 -8.90 15.00 -1.49
CA GLU A 172 -8.35 16.06 -2.33
C GLU A 172 -7.06 16.61 -1.71
N VAL A 173 -7.06 16.91 -0.41
CA VAL A 173 -5.85 17.32 0.33
C VAL A 173 -4.75 16.27 0.20
N TYR A 174 -5.10 14.98 0.32
CA TYR A 174 -4.11 13.91 0.21
C TYR A 174 -3.54 13.80 -1.21
N SER A 175 -4.40 13.78 -2.23
CA SER A 175 -3.96 13.65 -3.61
C SER A 175 -3.19 14.88 -4.11
N ASP A 176 -3.50 16.10 -3.62
CA ASP A 176 -2.73 17.31 -3.91
C ASP A 176 -1.31 17.22 -3.35
N ALA A 177 -1.15 16.70 -2.13
CA ALA A 177 0.17 16.52 -1.54
C ALA A 177 1.02 15.48 -2.30
N TYR A 178 0.41 14.36 -2.74
CA TYR A 178 1.11 13.39 -3.59
C TYR A 178 1.42 13.94 -4.98
N ALA A 179 0.50 14.68 -5.61
CA ALA A 179 0.77 15.32 -6.89
C ALA A 179 1.96 16.27 -6.79
N ALA A 180 2.00 17.11 -5.74
CA ALA A 180 3.13 18.00 -5.47
C ALA A 180 4.45 17.21 -5.24
N LEU A 181 4.38 16.02 -4.62
CA LEU A 181 5.54 15.13 -4.50
C LEU A 181 6.01 14.66 -5.87
N PHE A 182 5.13 14.09 -6.69
CA PHE A 182 5.48 13.59 -8.03
C PHE A 182 6.02 14.71 -8.93
N ASP A 183 5.46 15.92 -8.83
CA ASP A 183 5.95 17.08 -9.59
C ASP A 183 7.35 17.53 -9.13
N LYS A 184 7.66 17.35 -7.84
CA LYS A 184 8.98 17.66 -7.28
C LYS A 184 10.03 16.62 -7.66
N ILE A 185 9.70 15.33 -7.64
CA ILE A 185 10.68 14.25 -7.82
C ILE A 185 10.77 13.74 -9.27
N GLY A 186 9.78 14.04 -10.10
CA GLY A 186 9.66 13.53 -11.47
C GLY A 186 9.04 12.12 -11.54
N PRO A 187 9.29 11.41 -12.65
CA PRO A 187 8.65 10.11 -12.94
C PRO A 187 8.94 9.03 -11.88
N ALA A 188 7.88 8.38 -11.37
CA ALA A 188 7.97 7.33 -10.36
C ALA A 188 6.79 6.34 -10.47
N VAL A 189 6.90 5.20 -9.79
CA VAL A 189 5.82 4.21 -9.61
C VAL A 189 5.12 4.49 -8.28
N PHE A 190 3.79 4.49 -8.29
CA PHE A 190 2.98 4.74 -7.11
C PHE A 190 2.49 3.43 -6.51
N VAL A 191 2.94 3.10 -5.31
CA VAL A 191 2.54 1.91 -4.54
C VAL A 191 1.57 2.35 -3.45
N THR A 192 0.33 1.90 -3.51
CA THR A 192 -0.73 2.31 -2.60
C THR A 192 -1.28 1.13 -1.81
N HIS A 193 -1.82 1.39 -0.63
CA HIS A 193 -2.50 0.41 0.20
C HIS A 193 -3.83 0.95 0.71
N SER A 194 -4.88 0.12 0.64
CA SER A 194 -6.16 0.37 1.31
C SER A 194 -6.73 1.77 0.97
N GLN A 195 -6.91 2.65 1.96
CA GLN A 195 -7.34 4.05 1.76
C GLN A 195 -6.39 4.83 0.82
N GLY A 196 -5.15 4.42 0.66
CA GLY A 196 -4.23 4.97 -0.33
C GLY A 196 -4.67 4.71 -1.79
N GLY A 197 -5.49 3.68 -2.06
CA GLY A 197 -6.02 3.38 -3.39
C GLY A 197 -6.79 4.55 -3.99
N PRO A 198 -7.92 5.01 -3.38
CA PRO A 198 -8.64 6.19 -3.87
C PRO A 198 -7.80 7.48 -3.91
N VAL A 199 -6.77 7.60 -3.09
CA VAL A 199 -5.77 8.69 -3.22
C VAL A 199 -4.97 8.51 -4.50
N GLY A 200 -4.52 7.29 -4.79
CA GLY A 200 -3.77 6.96 -6.02
C GLY A 200 -4.54 7.29 -7.28
N TRP A 201 -5.82 6.89 -7.34
CA TRP A 201 -6.68 7.19 -8.48
C TRP A 201 -6.81 8.70 -8.73
N ARG A 202 -7.01 9.50 -7.68
CA ARG A 202 -7.11 10.96 -7.80
C ARG A 202 -5.78 11.62 -8.16
N THR A 203 -4.68 11.13 -7.58
CA THR A 203 -3.35 11.69 -7.85
C THR A 203 -2.97 11.55 -9.32
N LEU A 204 -3.33 10.43 -9.96
CA LEU A 204 -3.07 10.21 -11.40
C LEU A 204 -3.68 11.29 -12.28
N LEU A 205 -4.85 11.82 -11.91
CA LEU A 205 -5.51 12.88 -12.66
C LEU A 205 -4.83 14.26 -12.50
N LYS A 206 -3.97 14.42 -11.47
CA LYS A 206 -3.34 15.70 -11.11
C LYS A 206 -1.90 15.85 -11.58
N THR A 207 -1.21 14.75 -11.94
CA THR A 207 0.20 14.78 -12.41
C THR A 207 0.43 13.78 -13.53
N LYS A 208 1.43 14.05 -14.40
CA LYS A 208 1.86 13.14 -15.47
C LYS A 208 3.10 12.33 -15.10
N ASN A 209 3.56 12.43 -13.86
CA ASN A 209 4.77 11.78 -13.38
C ASN A 209 4.56 10.38 -12.80
N ILE A 210 3.32 9.89 -12.71
CA ILE A 210 3.03 8.50 -12.34
C ILE A 210 3.22 7.63 -13.58
N LYS A 211 4.13 6.65 -13.50
CA LYS A 211 4.48 5.72 -14.61
C LYS A 211 3.82 4.35 -14.48
N GLY A 212 3.33 4.02 -13.32
CA GLY A 212 2.53 2.84 -13.03
C GLY A 212 1.93 2.94 -11.64
N ILE A 213 0.82 2.26 -11.42
CA ILE A 213 0.19 2.16 -10.09
C ILE A 213 0.19 0.70 -9.66
N VAL A 214 0.65 0.47 -8.44
CA VAL A 214 0.54 -0.80 -7.72
C VAL A 214 -0.38 -0.56 -6.53
N SER A 215 -1.47 -1.29 -6.43
CA SER A 215 -2.43 -1.08 -5.35
C SER A 215 -2.69 -2.37 -4.59
N TYR A 216 -2.31 -2.40 -3.33
CA TYR A 216 -2.61 -3.49 -2.42
C TYR A 216 -3.95 -3.22 -1.75
N GLU A 217 -4.93 -4.09 -1.99
CA GLU A 217 -6.22 -4.06 -1.31
C GLU A 217 -6.89 -2.67 -1.29
N PRO A 218 -7.06 -1.99 -2.43
CA PRO A 218 -7.59 -0.64 -2.43
C PRO A 218 -8.95 -0.57 -1.74
N GLY A 219 -9.14 0.46 -0.94
CA GLY A 219 -10.42 0.85 -0.39
C GLY A 219 -11.38 1.28 -1.51
N GLY A 220 -12.63 1.62 -1.16
CA GLY A 220 -13.62 2.12 -2.11
C GLY A 220 -13.19 3.38 -2.87
N GLY A 221 -14.12 3.96 -3.64
CA GLY A 221 -13.84 5.13 -4.47
C GLY A 221 -13.20 4.77 -5.82
N VAL A 222 -13.53 3.58 -6.33
CA VAL A 222 -13.10 3.09 -7.65
C VAL A 222 -13.76 3.94 -8.73
N PRO A 223 -13.03 4.62 -9.63
CA PRO A 223 -13.59 5.52 -10.63
C PRO A 223 -14.24 4.75 -11.78
N PHE A 224 -15.46 5.13 -12.15
CA PHE A 224 -16.17 4.65 -13.32
C PHE A 224 -16.68 5.84 -14.14
N PRO A 225 -16.91 5.68 -15.46
CA PRO A 225 -17.55 6.72 -16.24
C PRO A 225 -18.92 7.07 -15.70
N GLU A 226 -19.33 8.34 -15.84
CA GLU A 226 -20.68 8.80 -15.47
C GLU A 226 -21.77 7.89 -16.03
N GLY A 227 -22.71 7.47 -15.16
CA GLY A 227 -23.80 6.56 -15.48
C GLY A 227 -23.40 5.09 -15.66
N GLN A 228 -22.12 4.71 -15.45
CA GLN A 228 -21.65 3.34 -15.69
C GLN A 228 -21.12 2.64 -14.42
N VAL A 229 -21.37 3.21 -13.24
CA VAL A 229 -21.06 2.52 -11.97
C VAL A 229 -21.91 1.26 -11.87
N PRO A 230 -21.31 0.06 -11.75
CA PRO A 230 -22.04 -1.19 -11.54
C PRO A 230 -22.88 -1.16 -10.25
N GLU A 231 -23.91 -2.00 -10.15
CA GLU A 231 -24.77 -2.03 -8.95
C GLU A 231 -23.99 -2.32 -7.68
N GLU A 232 -22.98 -3.17 -7.76
CA GLU A 232 -22.09 -3.47 -6.63
C GLU A 232 -21.28 -2.25 -6.18
N GLY A 233 -20.97 -1.35 -7.11
CA GLY A 233 -20.29 -0.08 -6.82
C GLY A 233 -21.19 0.98 -6.18
N LYS A 234 -22.49 0.83 -6.28
CA LYS A 234 -23.48 1.72 -5.64
C LYS A 234 -23.75 1.39 -4.17
N ILE A 235 -23.24 0.26 -3.69
CA ILE A 235 -23.39 -0.17 -2.31
C ILE A 235 -22.56 0.74 -1.40
N LEU A 236 -23.12 1.12 -0.26
CA LEU A 236 -22.41 1.92 0.73
C LEU A 236 -21.42 1.06 1.53
N THR A 237 -20.23 1.58 1.68
CA THR A 237 -19.22 1.07 2.61
C THR A 237 -19.65 1.27 4.06
N LEU A 238 -18.95 0.67 5.00
CA LEU A 238 -19.12 0.96 6.45
C LEU A 238 -18.92 2.45 6.78
N SER A 239 -18.12 3.17 5.97
CA SER A 239 -17.95 4.62 6.08
C SER A 239 -19.07 5.44 5.40
N ARG A 240 -20.16 4.78 4.95
CA ARG A 240 -21.30 5.38 4.26
C ARG A 240 -20.96 6.12 2.96
N LYS A 241 -19.85 5.74 2.32
CA LYS A 241 -19.47 6.19 0.97
C LYS A 241 -19.67 5.04 -0.01
N THR A 242 -19.95 5.35 -1.27
CA THR A 242 -20.08 4.33 -2.32
C THR A 242 -18.73 3.72 -2.66
N GLU A 243 -18.72 2.43 -3.00
CA GLU A 243 -17.50 1.74 -3.45
C GLU A 243 -17.03 2.27 -4.80
N GLY A 244 -17.94 2.55 -5.73
CA GLY A 244 -17.66 3.20 -7.00
C GLY A 244 -17.96 4.71 -6.94
N VAL A 245 -17.22 5.50 -7.71
CA VAL A 245 -17.44 6.93 -7.90
C VAL A 245 -17.52 7.25 -9.39
N GLU A 246 -18.38 8.19 -9.76
CA GLU A 246 -18.49 8.65 -11.13
C GLU A 246 -17.41 9.69 -11.46
N VAL A 247 -16.80 9.54 -12.63
CA VAL A 247 -15.85 10.50 -13.19
C VAL A 247 -16.20 10.78 -14.67
N PRO A 248 -15.84 11.94 -15.21
CA PRO A 248 -15.93 12.19 -16.65
C PRO A 248 -15.19 11.12 -17.45
N MET A 249 -15.68 10.76 -18.63
CA MET A 249 -15.01 9.78 -19.49
C MET A 249 -13.57 10.20 -19.84
N SER A 250 -13.31 11.51 -19.98
CA SER A 250 -11.94 12.01 -20.20
C SER A 250 -10.98 11.63 -19.09
N ASP A 251 -11.43 11.68 -17.84
CA ASP A 251 -10.66 11.33 -16.67
C ASP A 251 -10.51 9.81 -16.56
N PHE A 252 -11.57 9.06 -16.86
CA PHE A 252 -11.51 7.61 -16.91
C PHE A 252 -10.47 7.10 -17.93
N MET A 253 -10.36 7.75 -19.09
CA MET A 253 -9.35 7.42 -20.10
C MET A 253 -7.90 7.66 -19.64
N GLU A 254 -7.65 8.47 -18.60
CA GLU A 254 -6.28 8.64 -18.07
C GLU A 254 -5.73 7.33 -17.46
N TYR A 255 -6.60 6.49 -16.89
CA TYR A 255 -6.20 5.19 -16.34
C TYR A 255 -5.77 4.16 -17.40
N THR A 256 -6.12 4.36 -18.67
CA THR A 256 -5.65 3.49 -19.77
C THR A 256 -4.21 3.78 -20.20
N LYS A 257 -3.61 4.91 -19.78
CA LYS A 257 -2.32 5.40 -20.30
C LYS A 257 -1.11 4.84 -19.57
N ILE A 258 -1.31 4.18 -18.43
CA ILE A 258 -0.25 3.60 -17.61
C ILE A 258 -0.60 2.17 -17.23
N PRO A 259 0.39 1.31 -16.98
CA PRO A 259 0.13 -0.02 -16.42
C PRO A 259 -0.31 0.08 -14.95
N ILE A 260 -1.29 -0.75 -14.57
CA ILE A 260 -1.84 -0.81 -13.22
C ILE A 260 -1.92 -2.27 -12.79
N VAL A 261 -1.48 -2.56 -11.57
CA VAL A 261 -1.70 -3.87 -10.94
C VAL A 261 -2.37 -3.69 -9.57
N VAL A 262 -3.34 -4.54 -9.29
CA VAL A 262 -4.06 -4.57 -8.01
C VAL A 262 -3.95 -5.95 -7.41
N TYR A 263 -3.53 -6.02 -6.15
CA TYR A 263 -3.39 -7.28 -5.41
C TYR A 263 -4.44 -7.36 -4.30
N TYR A 264 -5.06 -8.53 -4.17
CA TYR A 264 -5.95 -8.88 -3.05
C TYR A 264 -5.43 -10.12 -2.33
N GLY A 265 -5.48 -10.10 -1.01
CA GLY A 265 -5.11 -11.24 -0.14
C GLY A 265 -6.16 -12.34 -0.11
N ASP A 266 -6.05 -13.18 0.90
CA ASP A 266 -6.88 -14.37 1.10
C ASP A 266 -7.99 -14.14 2.14
N ASN A 267 -8.69 -15.21 2.53
CA ASN A 267 -9.77 -15.23 3.51
C ASN A 267 -10.92 -14.28 3.15
N LEU A 268 -11.28 -14.25 1.87
CA LEU A 268 -12.43 -13.52 1.35
C LEU A 268 -13.67 -14.43 1.36
N PRO A 269 -14.70 -14.16 2.21
CA PRO A 269 -15.88 -15.01 2.30
C PRO A 269 -16.72 -14.95 1.02
N GLU A 270 -17.40 -16.05 0.69
CA GLU A 270 -18.30 -16.13 -0.47
C GLU A 270 -19.68 -15.50 -0.19
N THR A 271 -20.07 -15.38 1.07
CA THR A 271 -21.38 -14.87 1.52
C THR A 271 -21.23 -13.68 2.45
N ASP A 272 -22.32 -12.94 2.64
CA ASP A 272 -22.38 -11.74 3.48
C ASP A 272 -22.71 -12.01 4.96
N GLU A 273 -22.55 -13.25 5.42
CA GLU A 273 -22.72 -13.59 6.85
C GLU A 273 -21.76 -12.81 7.76
N GLN A 274 -20.63 -12.35 7.21
CA GLN A 274 -19.66 -11.47 7.86
C GLN A 274 -19.45 -10.22 7.00
N PRO A 275 -20.31 -9.20 7.11
CA PRO A 275 -20.34 -8.06 6.18
C PRO A 275 -19.03 -7.28 6.09
N GLU A 276 -18.29 -7.17 7.19
CA GLU A 276 -16.98 -6.48 7.26
C GLU A 276 -15.88 -7.20 6.47
N LEU A 277 -15.97 -8.54 6.34
CA LEU A 277 -15.08 -9.34 5.51
C LEU A 277 -15.58 -9.40 4.07
N TYR A 278 -16.89 -9.57 3.88
CA TYR A 278 -17.51 -9.64 2.56
C TYR A 278 -17.36 -8.34 1.76
N GLU A 279 -17.16 -7.22 2.43
CA GLU A 279 -16.81 -5.95 1.79
C GLU A 279 -15.56 -6.10 0.88
N TRP A 280 -14.57 -6.90 1.29
CA TRP A 280 -13.36 -7.14 0.50
C TRP A 280 -13.61 -8.03 -0.72
N THR A 281 -14.49 -9.02 -0.60
CA THR A 281 -14.93 -9.85 -1.73
C THR A 281 -15.63 -9.00 -2.80
N ARG A 282 -16.53 -8.10 -2.38
CA ARG A 282 -17.19 -7.16 -3.30
C ARG A 282 -16.19 -6.22 -3.98
N ARG A 283 -15.19 -5.74 -3.24
CA ARG A 283 -14.12 -4.87 -3.80
C ARG A 283 -13.28 -5.59 -4.84
N LEU A 284 -12.88 -6.82 -4.58
CA LEU A 284 -12.20 -7.65 -5.59
C LEU A 284 -13.05 -7.79 -6.86
N TYR A 285 -14.32 -8.10 -6.71
CA TYR A 285 -15.23 -8.25 -7.83
C TYR A 285 -15.42 -6.94 -8.61
N LEU A 286 -15.64 -5.83 -7.91
CA LEU A 286 -15.76 -4.51 -8.51
C LEU A 286 -14.49 -4.10 -9.25
N MET A 287 -13.32 -4.38 -8.66
CA MET A 287 -12.02 -4.08 -9.27
C MET A 287 -11.77 -4.91 -10.55
N ARG A 288 -12.24 -6.15 -10.59
CA ARG A 288 -12.20 -6.96 -11.83
C ARG A 288 -13.07 -6.36 -12.94
N LYS A 289 -14.26 -5.87 -12.62
CA LYS A 289 -15.12 -5.15 -13.58
C LYS A 289 -14.45 -3.86 -14.07
N TRP A 290 -13.86 -3.11 -13.17
CA TRP A 290 -13.10 -1.90 -13.50
C TRP A 290 -11.94 -2.19 -14.45
N ALA A 291 -11.14 -3.20 -14.15
CA ALA A 291 -10.02 -3.63 -14.98
C ALA A 291 -10.49 -4.11 -16.36
N GLN A 292 -11.57 -4.88 -16.43
CA GLN A 292 -12.16 -5.31 -17.70
C GLN A 292 -12.53 -4.11 -18.55
N MET A 293 -13.27 -3.14 -17.99
CA MET A 293 -13.73 -1.94 -18.74
C MET A 293 -12.54 -1.13 -19.26
N LEU A 294 -11.50 -0.92 -18.44
CA LEU A 294 -10.30 -0.20 -18.88
C LEU A 294 -9.55 -0.97 -19.99
N ASN A 295 -9.42 -2.28 -19.85
CA ASN A 295 -8.71 -3.10 -20.84
C ASN A 295 -9.46 -3.15 -22.19
N GLU A 296 -10.80 -3.15 -22.18
CA GLU A 296 -11.63 -3.02 -23.39
C GLU A 296 -11.41 -1.66 -24.09
N LEU A 297 -11.01 -0.63 -23.35
CA LEU A 297 -10.66 0.71 -23.87
C LEU A 297 -9.15 0.86 -24.20
N GLY A 298 -8.38 -0.25 -24.19
CA GLY A 298 -6.96 -0.25 -24.52
C GLY A 298 -6.02 -0.02 -23.35
N GLY A 299 -6.51 -0.11 -22.13
CA GLY A 299 -5.70 -0.05 -20.89
C GLY A 299 -4.85 -1.31 -20.65
N ASN A 300 -4.06 -1.26 -19.58
CA ASN A 300 -3.20 -2.36 -19.13
C ASN A 300 -3.36 -2.52 -17.61
N VAL A 301 -4.47 -3.13 -17.20
CA VAL A 301 -4.84 -3.32 -15.79
C VAL A 301 -4.90 -4.80 -15.47
N THR A 302 -4.17 -5.22 -14.45
CA THR A 302 -4.15 -6.60 -13.93
C THR A 302 -4.69 -6.62 -12.51
N VAL A 303 -5.61 -7.54 -12.20
CA VAL A 303 -6.10 -7.79 -10.84
C VAL A 303 -5.66 -9.19 -10.44
N VAL A 304 -4.88 -9.29 -9.39
CA VAL A 304 -4.33 -10.54 -8.85
C VAL A 304 -4.99 -10.83 -7.51
N HIS A 305 -5.72 -11.91 -7.41
CA HIS A 305 -6.10 -12.51 -6.15
C HIS A 305 -4.99 -13.48 -5.76
N LEU A 306 -4.27 -13.21 -4.68
CA LEU A 306 -3.04 -13.93 -4.32
C LEU A 306 -3.20 -15.45 -4.25
N PRO A 307 -4.33 -16.02 -3.76
CA PRO A 307 -4.56 -17.47 -3.85
C PRO A 307 -4.53 -18.02 -5.28
N GLU A 308 -5.01 -17.27 -6.28
CA GLU A 308 -4.94 -17.67 -7.69
C GLU A 308 -3.51 -17.67 -8.24
N ALA A 309 -2.61 -16.92 -7.58
CA ALA A 309 -1.16 -16.93 -7.85
C ALA A 309 -0.38 -17.92 -6.97
N GLY A 310 -1.08 -18.75 -6.18
CA GLY A 310 -0.48 -19.77 -5.31
C GLY A 310 -0.01 -19.27 -3.95
N LEU A 311 -0.33 -18.02 -3.57
CA LEU A 311 -0.02 -17.44 -2.26
C LEU A 311 -1.28 -17.41 -1.40
N HIS A 312 -1.28 -18.17 -0.32
CA HIS A 312 -2.45 -18.34 0.55
C HIS A 312 -2.24 -17.76 1.94
N GLY A 313 -3.35 -17.45 2.61
CA GLY A 313 -3.38 -16.93 3.98
C GLY A 313 -2.99 -15.46 4.13
N ASN A 314 -2.81 -14.73 3.04
CA ASN A 314 -2.45 -13.32 3.10
C ASN A 314 -3.58 -12.47 3.69
N THR A 315 -3.18 -11.59 4.60
CA THR A 315 -4.07 -10.63 5.27
C THR A 315 -4.34 -9.41 4.40
N HIS A 316 -4.95 -8.38 4.99
CA HIS A 316 -5.07 -7.06 4.36
C HIS A 316 -3.72 -6.36 4.10
N PHE A 317 -2.63 -6.89 4.68
CA PHE A 317 -1.28 -6.33 4.56
C PHE A 317 -0.31 -7.32 3.89
N PRO A 318 -0.54 -7.74 2.62
CA PRO A 318 0.27 -8.77 1.99
C PRO A 318 1.77 -8.44 1.97
N PHE A 319 2.10 -7.15 1.87
CA PHE A 319 3.47 -6.64 1.89
C PHE A 319 4.17 -6.73 3.26
N SER A 320 3.42 -7.06 4.33
CA SER A 320 3.90 -7.20 5.70
C SER A 320 3.73 -8.61 6.27
N ASP A 321 3.01 -9.47 5.57
CA ASP A 321 2.74 -10.85 5.93
C ASP A 321 4.01 -11.72 5.97
N LEU A 322 3.93 -12.92 6.55
CA LEU A 322 5.07 -13.84 6.70
C LEU A 322 5.74 -14.19 5.36
N ASN A 323 4.97 -14.22 4.28
CA ASN A 323 5.42 -14.46 2.90
C ASN A 323 5.61 -13.16 2.10
N ASN A 324 5.96 -12.05 2.75
CA ASN A 324 6.11 -10.75 2.08
C ASN A 324 7.22 -10.73 1.02
N ILE A 325 8.20 -11.63 1.08
CA ILE A 325 9.23 -11.77 0.05
C ILE A 325 8.61 -12.28 -1.25
N GLU A 326 7.77 -13.30 -1.19
CA GLU A 326 7.07 -13.88 -2.34
C GLU A 326 6.08 -12.85 -2.95
N VAL A 327 5.42 -12.06 -2.12
CA VAL A 327 4.58 -10.94 -2.59
C VAL A 327 5.43 -9.86 -3.27
N ALA A 328 6.62 -9.56 -2.74
CA ALA A 328 7.56 -8.64 -3.37
C ALA A 328 8.14 -9.20 -4.69
N ASP A 329 8.28 -10.54 -4.81
CA ASP A 329 8.72 -11.19 -6.06
C ASP A 329 7.67 -11.01 -7.17
N LEU A 330 6.39 -11.15 -6.87
CA LEU A 330 5.30 -10.85 -7.83
C LEU A 330 5.37 -9.39 -8.31
N LEU A 331 5.58 -8.45 -7.39
CA LEU A 331 5.71 -7.05 -7.75
C LEU A 331 6.96 -6.79 -8.61
N SER A 332 8.12 -7.38 -8.27
CA SER A 332 9.33 -7.21 -9.07
C SER A 332 9.18 -7.77 -10.47
N ALA A 333 8.53 -8.94 -10.61
CA ALA A 333 8.25 -9.53 -11.92
C ALA A 333 7.36 -8.60 -12.77
N TRP A 334 6.32 -8.01 -12.17
CA TRP A 334 5.44 -7.07 -12.85
C TRP A 334 6.16 -5.77 -13.24
N LEU A 335 6.99 -5.20 -12.35
CA LEU A 335 7.79 -4.01 -12.65
C LEU A 335 8.71 -4.25 -13.85
N HIS A 336 9.39 -5.41 -13.88
CA HIS A 336 10.25 -5.81 -14.99
C HIS A 336 9.46 -6.00 -16.29
N GLU A 337 8.31 -6.70 -16.25
CA GLU A 337 7.43 -6.90 -17.43
C GLU A 337 6.97 -5.57 -18.05
N LYS A 338 6.82 -4.52 -17.21
CA LYS A 338 6.33 -3.20 -17.65
C LYS A 338 7.44 -2.18 -17.93
N ASP A 339 8.72 -2.58 -17.93
CA ASP A 339 9.89 -1.70 -18.12
C ASP A 339 9.91 -0.55 -17.08
N LEU A 340 9.55 -0.86 -15.83
CA LEU A 340 9.48 0.08 -14.69
C LEU A 340 10.62 -0.10 -13.67
N ASP A 341 11.61 -0.93 -13.94
CA ASP A 341 12.81 -1.17 -13.16
C ASP A 341 14.07 -0.48 -13.76
#